data_3f90510c64a80484129a01e4070380cd
#
_entry.id   3f90510c64a80484129a01e4070380cd
#
_cell.length_a   1.000
_cell.length_b   1.000
_cell.length_c   1.000
_cell.angle_alpha   90.00
_cell.angle_beta   90.00
_cell.angle_gamma   90.00
#
_symmetry.space_group_name_H-M   'P 1'
#
loop_
_entity.id
_entity.type
_entity.pdbx_description
1 polymer ?
#
loop_
_entity_poly.entity_id
_entity_poly.type
_entity_poly.pdbx_seq_one_letter_code
_entity_poly.pdbx_strand_id
1 'polypeptide(L)'
;MHCVHFGACNLYLLIYIRCRLSNNLSSTRQQLWRAYAALAPTLRRLQRSHPMVQGSFYLRRRKCGKPNCRCALGQLHATWVLTRSEQGQDRLYTVPPDQRARVRQWAAEYRRYQRARAVLVKRHWRLLALVDRMAAQRRRVWPEKKEEPHV
;
A
#
# COMPACT_ATOMS: atom_id res chain seq x y z
N MET A 1 31.98 15.27 -58.46
CA MET A 1 30.61 14.83 -58.17
C MET A 1 30.55 14.34 -56.72
N HIS A 2 30.22 15.20 -55.78
CA HIS A 2 30.02 14.86 -54.36
C HIS A 2 28.53 14.96 -54.04
N CYS A 3 27.88 13.83 -53.86
CA CYS A 3 26.51 13.77 -53.36
C CYS A 3 26.50 13.97 -51.85
N VAL A 4 25.98 15.09 -51.43
CA VAL A 4 25.71 15.41 -50.00
C VAL A 4 24.38 14.77 -49.62
N HIS A 5 24.42 13.62 -48.96
CA HIS A 5 23.24 13.03 -48.30
C HIS A 5 23.30 13.28 -46.79
N PHE A 6 23.02 14.52 -46.36
CA PHE A 6 23.01 14.88 -44.94
C PHE A 6 21.63 15.24 -44.38
N GLY A 7 20.53 15.04 -45.13
CA GLY A 7 19.20 15.51 -44.74
C GLY A 7 18.23 14.46 -44.16
N ALA A 8 18.42 13.18 -44.41
CA ALA A 8 17.37 12.19 -44.10
C ALA A 8 17.51 11.54 -42.72
N CYS A 9 18.70 11.51 -42.13
CA CYS A 9 18.95 10.81 -40.86
C CYS A 9 18.37 11.54 -39.65
N ASN A 10 18.29 12.88 -39.68
CA ASN A 10 17.82 13.70 -38.56
C ASN A 10 16.29 13.67 -38.44
N LEU A 11 15.56 13.57 -39.54
CA LEU A 11 14.09 13.50 -39.53
C LEU A 11 13.59 12.16 -39.00
N TYR A 12 14.26 11.06 -39.36
CA TYR A 12 13.94 9.72 -38.83
C TYR A 12 14.19 9.62 -37.30
N LEU A 13 15.27 10.21 -36.81
CA LEU A 13 15.60 10.24 -35.39
C LEU A 13 14.57 11.03 -34.60
N LEU A 14 14.14 12.21 -35.09
CA LEU A 14 13.12 13.03 -34.49
C LEU A 14 11.74 12.36 -34.47
N ILE A 15 11.37 11.68 -35.56
CA ILE A 15 10.11 10.92 -35.63
C ILE A 15 10.16 9.71 -34.69
N TYR A 16 11.29 9.01 -34.59
CA TYR A 16 11.48 7.85 -33.72
C TYR A 16 11.44 8.27 -32.24
N ILE A 17 12.09 9.38 -31.85
CA ILE A 17 12.07 9.95 -30.50
C ILE A 17 10.64 10.41 -30.15
N ARG A 18 9.95 11.08 -31.07
CA ARG A 18 8.58 11.57 -30.86
C ARG A 18 7.58 10.42 -30.74
N CYS A 19 7.74 9.36 -31.51
CA CYS A 19 6.92 8.15 -31.43
C CYS A 19 7.17 7.39 -30.12
N ARG A 20 8.42 7.29 -29.66
CA ARG A 20 8.79 6.65 -28.38
C ARG A 20 8.29 7.43 -27.16
N LEU A 21 8.33 8.76 -27.18
CA LEU A 21 7.79 9.63 -26.14
C LEU A 21 6.25 9.55 -26.08
N SER A 22 5.58 9.50 -27.22
CA SER A 22 4.13 9.30 -27.34
C SER A 22 3.71 7.95 -26.75
N ASN A 23 4.41 6.88 -27.11
CA ASN A 23 4.13 5.54 -26.59
C ASN A 23 4.36 5.45 -25.07
N ASN A 24 5.38 6.10 -24.52
CA ASN A 24 5.65 6.13 -23.09
C ASN A 24 4.56 6.87 -22.31
N LEU A 25 4.06 8.00 -22.81
CA LEU A 25 2.98 8.75 -22.17
C LEU A 25 1.65 7.98 -22.23
N SER A 26 1.34 7.36 -23.37
CA SER A 26 0.16 6.50 -23.51
C SER A 26 0.20 5.31 -22.55
N SER A 27 1.33 4.65 -22.44
CA SER A 27 1.55 3.54 -21.50
C SER A 27 1.38 4.00 -20.05
N THR A 28 1.93 5.17 -19.66
CA THR A 28 1.79 5.71 -18.31
C THR A 28 0.33 6.04 -17.99
N ARG A 29 -0.43 6.61 -18.94
CA ARG A 29 -1.88 6.85 -18.79
C ARG A 29 -2.67 5.56 -18.56
N GLN A 30 -2.36 4.51 -19.32
CA GLN A 30 -3.01 3.21 -19.15
C GLN A 30 -2.69 2.60 -17.76
N GLN A 31 -1.43 2.69 -17.32
CA GLN A 31 -1.03 2.23 -15.99
C GLN A 31 -1.75 3.01 -14.88
N LEU A 32 -1.87 4.34 -15.01
CA LEU A 32 -2.59 5.18 -14.08
C LEU A 32 -4.07 4.78 -13.98
N TRP A 33 -4.73 4.56 -15.12
CA TRP A 33 -6.12 4.13 -15.17
C TRP A 33 -6.33 2.76 -14.51
N ARG A 34 -5.45 1.79 -14.78
CA ARG A 34 -5.49 0.47 -14.12
C ARG A 34 -5.26 0.58 -12.61
N ALA A 35 -4.31 1.42 -12.19
CA ALA A 35 -4.04 1.64 -10.77
C ALA A 35 -5.23 2.29 -10.06
N TYR A 36 -5.91 3.26 -10.69
CA TYR A 36 -7.14 3.89 -10.21
C TYR A 36 -8.28 2.87 -10.08
N ALA A 37 -8.55 2.10 -11.13
CA ALA A 37 -9.59 1.08 -11.11
C ALA A 37 -9.40 0.04 -10.00
N ALA A 38 -8.13 -0.28 -9.66
CA ALA A 38 -7.80 -1.18 -8.58
C ALA A 38 -8.13 -0.65 -7.17
N LEU A 39 -8.45 0.65 -7.00
CA LEU A 39 -8.86 1.21 -5.69
C LEU A 39 -10.27 0.77 -5.28
N ALA A 40 -11.20 0.66 -6.22
CA ALA A 40 -12.60 0.38 -5.95
C ALA A 40 -12.83 -0.86 -5.05
N PRO A 41 -12.22 -2.04 -5.30
CA PRO A 41 -12.39 -3.19 -4.43
C PRO A 41 -11.78 -2.99 -3.02
N THR A 42 -10.76 -2.15 -2.89
CA THR A 42 -10.17 -1.83 -1.59
C THR A 42 -11.08 -0.91 -0.79
N LEU A 43 -11.63 0.12 -1.44
CA LEU A 43 -12.59 1.04 -0.82
C LEU A 43 -13.85 0.31 -0.36
N ARG A 44 -14.42 -0.58 -1.19
CA ARG A 44 -15.56 -1.41 -0.79
C ARG A 44 -15.28 -2.24 0.47
N ARG A 45 -14.05 -2.73 0.66
CA ARG A 45 -13.67 -3.46 1.89
C ARG A 45 -13.60 -2.54 3.11
N LEU A 46 -13.16 -1.29 2.94
CA LEU A 46 -13.05 -0.30 4.02
C LEU A 46 -14.43 0.28 4.41
N GLN A 47 -15.39 0.30 3.49
CA GLN A 47 -16.75 0.82 3.70
C GLN A 47 -17.68 -0.17 4.42
N ARG A 48 -17.21 -1.36 4.78
CA ARG A 48 -18.03 -2.33 5.53
C ARG A 48 -18.38 -1.77 6.90
N SER A 49 -19.64 -1.87 7.28
CA SER A 49 -20.19 -1.38 8.55
C SER A 49 -20.14 -2.40 9.70
N HIS A 50 -19.40 -3.50 9.53
CA HIS A 50 -19.29 -4.52 10.58
C HIS A 50 -18.57 -3.97 11.82
N PRO A 51 -19.11 -4.24 13.03
CA PRO A 51 -18.43 -3.88 14.26
C PRO A 51 -17.04 -4.49 14.34
N MET A 52 -16.07 -3.74 14.87
CA MET A 52 -14.70 -4.19 15.04
C MET A 52 -14.15 -3.71 16.37
N VAL A 53 -13.21 -4.47 16.94
CA VAL A 53 -12.48 -4.10 18.14
C VAL A 53 -11.00 -4.04 17.84
N GLN A 54 -10.39 -2.91 18.19
CA GLN A 54 -8.95 -2.74 18.10
C GLN A 54 -8.26 -3.69 19.06
N GLY A 55 -7.23 -4.40 18.58
CA GLY A 55 -6.40 -5.25 19.42
C GLY A 55 -6.20 -6.66 18.85
N SER A 56 -5.47 -7.45 19.62
CA SER A 56 -5.16 -8.85 19.31
C SER A 56 -5.90 -9.76 20.29
N PHE A 57 -6.74 -10.66 19.76
CA PHE A 57 -7.45 -11.67 20.54
C PHE A 57 -6.75 -13.00 20.42
N TYR A 58 -6.31 -13.59 21.57
CA TYR A 58 -5.57 -14.85 21.62
C TYR A 58 -5.72 -15.57 22.97
N LEU A 59 -5.32 -16.86 23.02
CA LEU A 59 -5.24 -17.65 24.23
C LEU A 59 -3.87 -17.40 24.88
N ARG A 60 -3.87 -16.69 26.00
CA ARG A 60 -2.67 -16.49 26.83
C ARG A 60 -2.49 -17.68 27.77
N ARG A 61 -1.29 -18.28 27.75
CA ARG A 61 -0.89 -19.34 28.68
C ARG A 61 0.19 -18.81 29.61
N ARG A 62 0.01 -19.00 30.94
CA ARG A 62 0.98 -18.52 31.94
C ARG A 62 1.08 -19.42 33.15
N LYS A 63 2.22 -19.39 33.85
CA LYS A 63 2.39 -19.86 35.23
C LYS A 63 1.88 -18.80 36.20
N CYS A 64 1.23 -19.18 37.32
CA CYS A 64 0.73 -18.23 38.31
C CYS A 64 1.75 -17.87 39.42
N GLY A 65 2.88 -18.59 39.47
CA GLY A 65 3.92 -18.40 40.49
C GLY A 65 3.67 -19.11 41.80
N LYS A 66 2.50 -19.74 42.04
CA LYS A 66 2.22 -20.50 43.25
C LYS A 66 2.93 -21.87 43.19
N PRO A 67 3.72 -22.28 44.24
CA PRO A 67 4.49 -23.54 44.23
C PRO A 67 3.61 -24.79 44.11
N ASN A 68 2.44 -24.77 44.76
CA ASN A 68 1.49 -25.90 44.81
C ASN A 68 0.47 -25.89 43.66
N CYS A 69 0.71 -25.13 42.61
CA CYS A 69 -0.22 -25.06 41.48
C CYS A 69 0.18 -26.08 40.40
N ARG A 70 -0.80 -26.72 39.74
CA ARG A 70 -0.59 -27.62 38.59
C ARG A 70 0.25 -26.97 37.48
N CYS A 71 0.25 -25.65 37.38
CA CYS A 71 1.05 -24.95 36.38
C CYS A 71 2.57 -25.04 36.65
N ALA A 72 3.00 -25.35 37.89
CA ALA A 72 4.38 -25.69 38.20
C ALA A 72 4.81 -27.00 37.52
N LEU A 73 3.89 -27.95 37.38
CA LEU A 73 4.04 -29.24 36.70
C LEU A 73 3.81 -29.17 35.17
N GLY A 74 3.70 -27.98 34.58
CA GLY A 74 3.55 -27.79 33.14
C GLY A 74 2.12 -27.52 32.64
N GLN A 75 1.08 -27.69 33.46
CA GLN A 75 -0.31 -27.38 33.08
C GLN A 75 -0.60 -25.88 33.20
N LEU A 76 -0.18 -25.12 32.21
CA LEU A 76 -0.31 -23.66 32.22
C LEU A 76 -1.76 -23.19 32.29
N HIS A 77 -2.01 -22.12 33.06
CA HIS A 77 -3.30 -21.45 33.06
C HIS A 77 -3.58 -20.80 31.69
N ALA A 78 -4.66 -21.18 31.05
CA ALA A 78 -5.10 -20.68 29.75
C ALA A 78 -6.25 -19.69 29.93
N THR A 79 -6.06 -18.46 29.44
CA THR A 79 -7.07 -17.39 29.52
C THR A 79 -7.19 -16.68 28.17
N TRP A 80 -8.42 -16.54 27.67
CA TRP A 80 -8.66 -15.74 26.47
C TRP A 80 -8.58 -14.25 26.79
N VAL A 81 -7.74 -13.53 26.05
CA VAL A 81 -7.45 -12.14 26.28
C VAL A 81 -7.54 -11.34 24.98
N LEU A 82 -7.92 -10.07 25.14
CA LEU A 82 -7.77 -9.03 24.14
C LEU A 82 -6.69 -8.07 24.61
N THR A 83 -5.63 -7.90 23.84
CA THR A 83 -4.57 -6.91 24.10
C THR A 83 -4.68 -5.76 23.10
N ARG A 84 -4.68 -4.54 23.58
CA ARG A 84 -4.63 -3.34 22.74
C ARG A 84 -3.72 -2.28 23.36
N SER A 85 -3.10 -1.46 22.53
CA SER A 85 -2.33 -0.32 22.98
C SER A 85 -3.27 0.87 23.25
N GLU A 86 -3.17 1.45 24.44
CA GLU A 86 -3.89 2.64 24.88
C GLU A 86 -2.87 3.66 25.40
N GLN A 87 -2.82 4.82 24.76
CA GLN A 87 -1.88 5.90 25.14
C GLN A 87 -0.41 5.43 25.22
N GLY A 88 0.01 4.54 24.30
CA GLY A 88 1.36 3.98 24.26
C GLY A 88 1.62 2.83 25.23
N GLN A 89 0.63 2.41 26.03
CA GLN A 89 0.73 1.28 26.96
C GLN A 89 -0.13 0.10 26.48
N ASP A 90 0.41 -1.11 26.56
CA ASP A 90 -0.33 -2.32 26.26
C ASP A 90 -1.24 -2.71 27.42
N ARG A 91 -2.54 -2.67 27.17
CA ARG A 91 -3.59 -3.10 28.10
C ARG A 91 -4.10 -4.48 27.71
N LEU A 92 -4.33 -5.31 28.73
CA LEU A 92 -4.79 -6.68 28.59
C LEU A 92 -6.14 -6.86 29.26
N TYR A 93 -7.12 -7.30 28.49
CA TYR A 93 -8.49 -7.53 28.95
C TYR A 93 -8.81 -9.03 28.89
N THR A 94 -9.23 -9.62 30.02
CA THR A 94 -9.76 -10.98 30.05
C THR A 94 -11.14 -11.02 29.40
N VAL A 95 -11.34 -11.95 28.46
CA VAL A 95 -12.61 -12.07 27.73
C VAL A 95 -13.42 -13.26 28.28
N PRO A 96 -14.63 -12.98 28.83
CA PRO A 96 -15.53 -14.00 29.36
C PRO A 96 -15.96 -15.01 28.29
N PRO A 97 -16.33 -16.24 28.65
CA PRO A 97 -16.68 -17.31 27.69
C PRO A 97 -17.79 -16.92 26.71
N ASP A 98 -18.84 -16.27 27.20
CA ASP A 98 -20.02 -15.81 26.46
C ASP A 98 -19.67 -14.75 25.37
N GLN A 99 -18.61 -14.00 25.55
CA GLN A 99 -18.19 -12.94 24.64
C GLN A 99 -17.11 -13.36 23.66
N ARG A 100 -16.46 -14.51 23.84
CA ARG A 100 -15.29 -14.94 23.07
C ARG A 100 -15.55 -15.00 21.56
N ALA A 101 -16.70 -15.57 21.15
CA ALA A 101 -17.06 -15.68 19.74
C ALA A 101 -17.18 -14.28 19.08
N ARG A 102 -17.90 -13.39 19.75
CA ARG A 102 -18.12 -12.01 19.29
C ARG A 102 -16.82 -11.21 19.23
N VAL A 103 -16.01 -11.21 20.30
CA VAL A 103 -14.73 -10.51 20.35
C VAL A 103 -13.75 -11.06 19.28
N ARG A 104 -13.72 -12.40 19.08
CA ARG A 104 -12.92 -13.00 18.02
C ARG A 104 -13.31 -12.48 16.64
N GLN A 105 -14.59 -12.41 16.35
CA GLN A 105 -15.12 -11.90 15.07
C GLN A 105 -14.74 -10.42 14.89
N TRP A 106 -14.95 -9.58 15.89
CA TRP A 106 -14.64 -8.14 15.85
C TRP A 106 -13.13 -7.87 15.71
N ALA A 107 -12.29 -8.62 16.42
CA ALA A 107 -10.84 -8.52 16.27
C ALA A 107 -10.37 -9.00 14.89
N ALA A 108 -11.01 -10.02 14.31
CA ALA A 108 -10.73 -10.46 12.95
C ALA A 108 -11.12 -9.40 11.92
N GLU A 109 -12.26 -8.72 12.12
CA GLU A 109 -12.69 -7.63 11.24
C GLU A 109 -11.75 -6.43 11.32
N TYR A 110 -11.29 -6.05 12.51
CA TYR A 110 -10.26 -5.02 12.67
C TYR A 110 -8.97 -5.36 11.90
N ARG A 111 -8.48 -6.61 11.96
CA ARG A 111 -7.31 -7.04 11.19
C ARG A 111 -7.54 -6.96 9.68
N ARG A 112 -8.77 -7.27 9.20
CA ARG A 112 -9.13 -7.13 7.78
C ARG A 112 -9.13 -5.66 7.35
N TYR A 113 -9.69 -4.78 8.18
CA TYR A 113 -9.68 -3.33 7.98
C TYR A 113 -8.25 -2.79 7.91
N GLN A 114 -7.37 -3.14 8.84
CA GLN A 114 -5.98 -2.69 8.85
C GLN A 114 -5.22 -3.15 7.60
N ARG A 115 -5.43 -4.39 7.16
CA ARG A 115 -4.84 -4.89 5.90
C ARG A 115 -5.36 -4.12 4.68
N ALA A 116 -6.64 -3.85 4.62
CA ALA A 116 -7.23 -3.08 3.52
C ALA A 116 -6.70 -1.63 3.50
N ARG A 117 -6.56 -1.00 4.69
CA ARG A 117 -5.96 0.32 4.86
C ARG A 117 -4.50 0.35 4.37
N ALA A 118 -3.69 -0.62 4.75
CA ALA A 118 -2.30 -0.73 4.29
C ALA A 118 -2.21 -0.88 2.76
N VAL A 119 -3.09 -1.68 2.16
CA VAL A 119 -3.19 -1.82 0.70
C VAL A 119 -3.61 -0.50 0.04
N LEU A 120 -4.54 0.25 0.64
CA LEU A 120 -4.95 1.57 0.13
C LEU A 120 -3.78 2.55 0.10
N VAL A 121 -3.02 2.64 1.19
CA VAL A 121 -1.83 3.50 1.28
C VAL A 121 -0.81 3.14 0.19
N LYS A 122 -0.49 1.85 0.04
CA LYS A 122 0.44 1.37 -1.01
C LYS A 122 -0.04 1.73 -2.42
N ARG A 123 -1.33 1.59 -2.70
CA ARG A 123 -1.92 1.94 -4.00
C ARG A 123 -1.93 3.44 -4.24
N HIS A 124 -2.19 4.24 -3.22
CA HIS A 124 -2.12 5.69 -3.29
C HIS A 124 -0.71 6.17 -3.70
N TRP A 125 0.33 5.68 -3.03
CA TRP A 125 1.71 6.00 -3.40
C TRP A 125 2.04 5.62 -4.85
N ARG A 126 1.54 4.47 -5.32
CA ARG A 126 1.72 4.07 -6.72
C ARG A 126 1.04 5.03 -7.69
N LEU A 127 -0.17 5.52 -7.35
CA LEU A 127 -0.86 6.52 -8.18
C LEU A 127 -0.08 7.82 -8.25
N LEU A 128 0.39 8.35 -7.12
CA LEU A 128 1.22 9.56 -7.08
C LEU A 128 2.47 9.40 -7.95
N ALA A 129 3.20 8.30 -7.81
CA ALA A 129 4.39 8.03 -8.64
C ALA A 129 4.08 8.00 -10.15
N LEU A 130 2.91 7.51 -10.56
CA LEU A 130 2.48 7.54 -11.96
C LEU A 130 2.11 8.95 -12.43
N VAL A 131 1.47 9.74 -11.57
CA VAL A 131 1.16 11.16 -11.85
C VAL A 131 2.45 11.97 -12.00
N ASP A 132 3.42 11.79 -11.10
CA ASP A 132 4.72 12.45 -11.16
C ASP A 132 5.49 12.06 -12.43
N ARG A 133 5.46 10.78 -12.81
CA ARG A 133 6.03 10.30 -14.09
C ARG A 133 5.38 10.98 -15.29
N MET A 134 4.04 11.08 -15.31
CA MET A 134 3.34 11.81 -16.37
C MET A 134 3.74 13.28 -16.41
N ALA A 135 3.86 13.93 -15.26
CA ALA A 135 4.30 15.31 -15.18
C ALA A 135 5.73 15.47 -15.74
N ALA A 136 6.65 14.58 -15.34
CA ALA A 136 8.02 14.58 -15.85
C ALA A 136 8.09 14.40 -17.38
N GLN A 137 7.28 13.51 -17.95
CA GLN A 137 7.20 13.28 -19.39
C GLN A 137 6.65 14.48 -20.18
N ARG A 138 5.94 15.40 -19.51
CA ARG A 138 5.32 16.59 -20.11
C ARG A 138 6.11 17.87 -19.87
N ARG A 139 7.03 17.89 -18.91
CA ARG A 139 7.85 19.07 -18.60
C ARG A 139 8.69 19.47 -19.81
N ARG A 140 8.76 20.75 -20.06
CA ARG A 140 9.68 21.39 -21.01
C ARG A 140 10.56 22.34 -20.23
N VAL A 141 11.79 22.50 -20.67
CA VAL A 141 12.71 23.51 -20.12
C VAL A 141 12.37 24.84 -20.77
N TRP A 142 12.25 25.90 -19.98
CA TRP A 142 12.04 27.26 -20.46
C TRP A 142 13.04 28.20 -19.77
N PRO A 143 13.71 29.07 -20.50
CA PRO A 143 13.71 29.20 -21.97
C PRO A 143 14.39 27.99 -22.64
N GLU A 144 13.95 27.67 -23.86
CA GLU A 144 14.63 26.68 -24.67
C GLU A 144 16.05 27.17 -24.97
N LYS A 145 17.07 26.31 -24.72
CA LYS A 145 18.45 26.64 -25.12
C LYS A 145 18.46 26.87 -26.62
N LYS A 146 18.78 28.12 -27.03
CA LYS A 146 19.11 28.39 -28.42
C LYS A 146 20.36 27.56 -28.74
N GLU A 147 20.28 26.68 -29.73
CA GLU A 147 21.47 26.05 -30.29
C GLU A 147 22.31 27.21 -30.87
N GLU A 148 23.47 27.47 -30.26
CA GLU A 148 24.42 28.42 -30.85
C GLU A 148 24.85 27.79 -32.18
N PRO A 149 24.76 28.55 -33.29
CA PRO A 149 25.27 28.08 -34.56
C PRO A 149 26.78 27.89 -34.39
N HIS A 150 27.23 26.65 -34.59
CA HIS A 150 28.67 26.37 -34.70
C HIS A 150 29.23 27.14 -35.89
N VAL A 151 30.01 28.20 -35.59
CA VAL A 151 30.81 28.92 -36.54
C VAL A 151 32.01 28.09 -36.95
#